data_462041a0d16b3e1434dcbd68cf5d3215
#
_entry.id   462041a0d16b3e1434dcbd68cf5d3215
#
_cell.length_a   1.000
_cell.length_b   1.000
_cell.length_c   1.000
_cell.angle_alpha   90.00
_cell.angle_beta   90.00
_cell.angle_gamma   90.00
#
_symmetry.space_group_name_H-M   'P 1'
#
loop_
_entity.id
_entity.type
_entity.pdbx_description
1 polymer ?
#
loop_
_entity_poly.entity_id
_entity_poly.type
_entity_poly.pdbx_seq_one_letter_code
_entity_poly.pdbx_strand_id
1 'polypeptide(L)'
;TPRLRLLVCADAAAGALMEARLEAVPGAERVFDFGTQSYADPKVGAQIARRAARRQDAAAALARVQAAQHLVGAELSAGCWEQDGKFLLLLGTRKGCWLRTVYQEDGPGLWLLDMIRRAACGLPQVPGTSWQHYRDPVPEAVPTPPAAQAEARPAPPQKKRRWLRRGL
;
A
#
# COMPACT_ATOMS: atom_id res chain seq x y z
N THR A 1 12.87 24.77 -4.43
CA THR A 1 13.10 23.42 -3.89
C THR A 1 12.05 22.49 -4.45
N PRO A 2 12.44 21.39 -5.11
CA PRO A 2 11.47 20.41 -5.55
C PRO A 2 10.70 19.93 -4.33
N ARG A 3 9.38 19.97 -4.40
CA ARG A 3 8.54 19.42 -3.33
C ARG A 3 8.80 17.91 -3.27
N LEU A 4 9.39 17.48 -2.19
CA LEU A 4 9.55 16.05 -1.91
C LEU A 4 8.15 15.46 -1.73
N ARG A 5 7.71 14.70 -2.68
CA ARG A 5 6.52 13.90 -2.50
C ARG A 5 6.90 12.62 -1.80
N LEU A 6 6.32 12.42 -0.64
CA LEU A 6 6.56 11.21 0.11
C LEU A 6 5.83 10.03 -0.54
N LEU A 7 4.59 10.23 -0.92
CA LEU A 7 3.70 9.13 -1.31
C LEU A 7 2.87 9.46 -2.55
N VAL A 8 2.86 8.53 -3.50
CA VAL A 8 1.90 8.50 -4.60
C VAL A 8 1.11 7.19 -4.55
N CYS A 9 -0.07 7.17 -5.15
CA CYS A 9 -0.83 5.94 -5.36
C CYS A 9 -0.73 5.52 -6.83
N ALA A 10 -0.52 4.23 -7.03
CA ALA A 10 -0.33 3.66 -8.36
C ALA A 10 -1.63 3.26 -9.06
N ASP A 11 -2.69 3.12 -8.29
CA ASP A 11 -4.00 2.68 -8.77
C ASP A 11 -5.13 3.31 -7.96
N ALA A 12 -6.33 3.24 -8.53
CA ALA A 12 -7.51 3.84 -7.92
C ALA A 12 -7.89 3.17 -6.58
N ALA A 13 -7.61 1.90 -6.42
CA ALA A 13 -7.92 1.19 -5.18
C ALA A 13 -7.10 1.71 -4.01
N ALA A 14 -5.78 1.85 -4.19
CA ALA A 14 -4.91 2.46 -3.19
C ALA A 14 -5.28 3.93 -2.96
N GLY A 15 -5.58 4.67 -4.01
CA GLY A 15 -6.04 6.05 -3.93
C GLY A 15 -7.27 6.20 -3.04
N ALA A 16 -8.29 5.38 -3.25
CA ALA A 16 -9.49 5.41 -2.44
C ALA A 16 -9.22 5.11 -0.96
N LEU A 17 -8.35 4.14 -0.69
CA LEU A 17 -7.98 3.80 0.69
C LEU A 17 -7.23 4.93 1.40
N MET A 18 -6.35 5.61 0.69
CA MET A 18 -5.49 6.64 1.30
C MET A 18 -6.14 8.02 1.34
N GLU A 19 -6.82 8.41 0.28
CA GLU A 19 -7.49 9.71 0.23
C GLU A 19 -8.51 9.89 1.36
N ALA A 20 -9.32 8.87 1.59
CA ALA A 20 -10.32 8.90 2.67
C ALA A 20 -9.70 9.13 4.05
N ARG A 21 -8.47 8.70 4.26
CA ARG A 21 -7.77 8.82 5.55
C ARG A 21 -6.91 10.06 5.68
N LEU A 22 -6.38 10.54 4.57
CA LEU A 22 -5.41 11.64 4.57
C LEU A 22 -6.05 12.98 4.26
N GLU A 23 -7.23 13.00 3.67
CA GLU A 23 -7.94 14.21 3.28
C GLU A 23 -8.12 15.20 4.42
N ALA A 24 -8.42 14.70 5.60
CA ALA A 24 -8.65 15.53 6.79
C ALA A 24 -7.36 15.89 7.54
N VAL A 25 -6.20 15.38 7.11
CA VAL A 25 -4.92 15.65 7.79
C VAL A 25 -4.33 16.96 7.27
N PRO A 26 -4.15 17.97 8.13
CA PRO A 26 -3.56 19.24 7.71
C PRO A 26 -2.17 19.04 7.12
N GLY A 27 -1.92 19.62 5.95
CA GLY A 27 -0.63 19.53 5.28
C GLY A 27 -0.38 18.25 4.49
N ALA A 28 -1.35 17.33 4.43
CA ALA A 28 -1.20 16.08 3.69
C ALA A 28 -0.88 16.31 2.20
N GLU A 29 -1.40 17.37 1.61
CA GLU A 29 -1.17 17.72 0.22
C GLU A 29 0.30 18.04 -0.11
N ARG A 30 1.11 18.28 0.89
CA ARG A 30 2.56 18.54 0.73
C ARG A 30 3.35 17.26 0.47
N VAL A 31 2.86 16.14 0.98
CA VAL A 31 3.59 14.87 0.97
C VAL A 31 2.84 13.78 0.21
N PHE A 32 1.55 13.93 0.02
CA PHE A 32 0.70 12.96 -0.65
C PHE A 32 0.13 13.53 -1.95
N ASP A 33 0.22 12.73 -3.01
CA ASP A 33 -0.42 13.05 -4.28
C ASP A 33 -1.84 12.46 -4.31
N PHE A 34 -2.84 13.33 -4.26
CA PHE A 34 -4.26 12.95 -4.31
C PHE A 34 -4.71 12.55 -5.73
N GLY A 35 -3.89 11.80 -6.44
CA GLY A 35 -4.18 11.33 -7.78
C GLY A 35 -3.99 12.35 -8.89
N THR A 36 -3.61 13.57 -8.56
CA THR A 36 -3.49 14.66 -9.54
C THR A 36 -2.30 14.51 -10.49
N GLN A 37 -1.28 13.77 -10.09
CA GLN A 37 -0.06 13.56 -10.88
C GLN A 37 0.34 12.09 -10.97
N SER A 38 -0.56 11.17 -10.65
CA SER A 38 -0.33 9.74 -10.68
C SER A 38 -1.37 9.03 -11.55
N TYR A 39 -1.98 7.99 -11.05
CA TYR A 39 -2.92 7.18 -11.83
C TYR A 39 -4.12 7.95 -12.43
N ALA A 40 -4.53 9.04 -11.81
CA ALA A 40 -5.65 9.85 -12.29
C ALA A 40 -5.25 10.87 -13.37
N ASP A 41 -3.97 11.17 -13.51
CA ASP A 41 -3.47 12.00 -14.61
C ASP A 41 -3.50 11.18 -15.90
N PRO A 42 -4.14 11.65 -16.98
CA PRO A 42 -4.28 10.86 -18.21
C PRO A 42 -2.95 10.42 -18.82
N LYS A 43 -1.93 11.26 -18.78
CA LYS A 43 -0.60 10.93 -19.34
C LYS A 43 0.15 9.95 -18.47
N VAL A 44 0.22 10.22 -17.17
CA VAL A 44 0.93 9.36 -16.22
C VAL A 44 0.19 8.05 -16.08
N GLY A 45 -1.13 8.06 -15.96
CA GLY A 45 -1.95 6.87 -15.88
C GLY A 45 -1.79 5.95 -17.10
N ALA A 46 -1.73 6.51 -18.30
CA ALA A 46 -1.49 5.74 -19.51
C ALA A 46 -0.10 5.09 -19.52
N GLN A 47 0.92 5.77 -19.01
CA GLN A 47 2.27 5.21 -18.90
C GLN A 47 2.34 4.10 -17.84
N ILE A 48 1.67 4.29 -16.71
CA ILE A 48 1.54 3.25 -15.68
C ILE A 48 0.88 2.01 -16.26
N ALA A 49 -0.25 2.18 -16.95
CA ALA A 49 -0.97 1.08 -17.57
C ALA A 49 -0.10 0.35 -18.61
N ARG A 50 0.67 1.08 -19.40
CA ARG A 50 1.60 0.49 -20.38
C ARG A 50 2.66 -0.38 -19.75
N ARG A 51 3.21 0.06 -18.62
CA ARG A 51 4.22 -0.71 -17.88
C ARG A 51 3.65 -1.99 -17.29
N ALA A 52 2.37 -1.99 -16.95
CA ALA A 52 1.66 -3.16 -16.45
C ALA A 52 1.10 -4.07 -17.56
N ALA A 53 1.07 -3.59 -18.81
CA ALA A 53 0.53 -4.36 -19.93
C ALA A 53 1.25 -5.72 -20.09
N ARG A 54 0.50 -6.75 -20.47
CA ARG A 54 0.95 -8.14 -20.59
C ARG A 54 1.25 -8.86 -19.26
N ARG A 55 1.07 -8.19 -18.15
CA ARG A 55 1.17 -8.81 -16.82
C ARG A 55 -0.22 -8.89 -16.23
N GLN A 56 -0.42 -9.86 -15.34
CA GLN A 56 -1.71 -10.08 -14.70
C GLN A 56 -1.55 -10.10 -13.19
N ASP A 57 -2.66 -9.84 -12.48
CA ASP A 57 -2.77 -10.03 -11.04
C ASP A 57 -1.70 -9.25 -10.25
N ALA A 58 -1.03 -9.92 -9.34
CA ALA A 58 -0.02 -9.34 -8.48
C ALA A 58 1.16 -8.76 -9.26
N ALA A 59 1.54 -9.40 -10.37
CA ALA A 59 2.64 -8.91 -11.22
C ALA A 59 2.25 -7.58 -11.89
N ALA A 60 1.02 -7.44 -12.34
CA ALA A 60 0.52 -6.18 -12.89
C ALA A 60 0.46 -5.08 -11.81
N ALA A 61 0.01 -5.43 -10.61
CA ALA A 61 -0.02 -4.50 -9.50
C ALA A 61 1.39 -4.01 -9.12
N LEU A 62 2.36 -4.92 -9.06
CA LEU A 62 3.76 -4.58 -8.80
C LEU A 62 4.33 -3.67 -9.89
N ALA A 63 4.05 -3.96 -11.15
CA ALA A 63 4.50 -3.15 -12.27
C ALA A 63 3.92 -1.73 -12.22
N ARG A 64 2.64 -1.59 -11.84
CA ARG A 64 2.01 -0.27 -11.66
C ARG A 64 2.67 0.52 -10.53
N VAL A 65 2.94 -0.12 -9.40
CA VAL A 65 3.60 0.50 -8.25
C VAL A 65 5.00 0.98 -8.62
N GLN A 66 5.78 0.13 -9.28
CA GLN A 66 7.11 0.50 -9.75
C GLN A 66 7.07 1.67 -10.74
N ALA A 67 6.16 1.62 -11.71
CA ALA A 67 6.02 2.66 -12.72
C ALA A 67 5.61 4.00 -12.09
N ALA A 68 4.65 4.00 -11.19
CA ALA A 68 4.19 5.22 -10.52
C ALA A 68 5.31 5.87 -9.72
N GLN A 69 6.05 5.07 -8.94
CA GLN A 69 7.18 5.57 -8.17
C GLN A 69 8.23 6.20 -9.10
N HIS A 70 8.55 5.53 -10.18
CA HIS A 70 9.58 5.99 -11.12
C HIS A 70 9.15 7.24 -11.89
N LEU A 71 7.91 7.27 -12.36
CA LEU A 71 7.39 8.39 -13.18
C LEU A 71 7.16 9.66 -12.37
N VAL A 72 6.70 9.53 -11.14
CA VAL A 72 6.42 10.69 -10.28
C VAL A 72 7.65 11.09 -9.45
N GLY A 73 8.55 10.16 -9.20
CA GLY A 73 9.75 10.41 -8.39
C GLY A 73 9.46 10.54 -6.91
N ALA A 74 8.38 9.94 -6.43
CA ALA A 74 8.08 9.90 -5.00
C ALA A 74 8.98 8.91 -4.26
N GLU A 75 9.10 9.07 -2.96
CA GLU A 75 9.83 8.12 -2.14
C GLU A 75 9.11 6.78 -2.03
N LEU A 76 7.78 6.83 -1.92
CA LEU A 76 6.91 5.68 -1.73
C LEU A 76 5.77 5.69 -2.74
N SER A 77 5.37 4.51 -3.18
CA SER A 77 4.25 4.30 -4.09
C SER A 77 3.35 3.20 -3.55
N ALA A 78 2.10 3.53 -3.30
CA ALA A 78 1.13 2.58 -2.77
C ALA A 78 0.28 1.97 -3.88
N GLY A 79 0.07 0.67 -3.78
CA GLY A 79 -0.83 -0.08 -4.66
C GLY A 79 -1.73 -1.00 -3.86
N CYS A 80 -2.82 -1.39 -4.47
CA CYS A 80 -3.75 -2.33 -3.89
C CYS A 80 -4.40 -3.17 -4.99
N TRP A 81 -4.43 -4.47 -4.80
CA TRP A 81 -5.07 -5.39 -5.71
C TRP A 81 -5.99 -6.31 -4.93
N GLU A 82 -7.25 -6.38 -5.37
CA GLU A 82 -8.27 -7.19 -4.71
C GLU A 82 -8.58 -8.44 -5.50
N GLN A 83 -8.67 -9.57 -4.79
CA GLN A 83 -9.16 -10.83 -5.34
C GLN A 83 -9.86 -11.64 -4.25
N ASP A 84 -11.13 -11.97 -4.49
CA ASP A 84 -11.90 -12.89 -3.63
C ASP A 84 -11.90 -12.50 -2.15
N GLY A 85 -12.14 -11.22 -1.86
CA GLY A 85 -12.18 -10.71 -0.49
C GLY A 85 -10.83 -10.56 0.18
N LYS A 86 -9.75 -10.79 -0.54
CA LYS A 86 -8.38 -10.53 -0.10
C LYS A 86 -7.81 -9.32 -0.83
N PHE A 87 -7.00 -8.58 -0.11
CA PHE A 87 -6.31 -7.41 -0.64
C PHE A 87 -4.81 -7.63 -0.57
N LEU A 88 -4.16 -7.57 -1.71
CA LEU A 88 -2.71 -7.44 -1.74
C LEU A 88 -2.36 -5.96 -1.63
N LEU A 89 -1.72 -5.60 -0.54
CA LEU A 89 -1.22 -4.26 -0.30
C LEU A 89 0.24 -4.19 -0.77
N LEU A 90 0.56 -3.17 -1.55
CA LEU A 90 1.89 -2.97 -2.10
C LEU A 90 2.41 -1.60 -1.70
N LEU A 91 3.61 -1.56 -1.17
CA LEU A 91 4.30 -0.31 -0.89
C LEU A 91 5.66 -0.33 -1.56
N GLY A 92 5.75 0.38 -2.68
CA GLY A 92 6.97 0.49 -3.46
C GLY A 92 7.91 1.54 -2.93
N THR A 93 9.17 1.21 -2.95
CA THR A 93 10.30 2.11 -2.72
C THR A 93 11.11 2.19 -4.02
N ARG A 94 12.24 2.86 -3.99
CA ARG A 94 13.15 2.91 -5.16
C ARG A 94 13.81 1.56 -5.47
N LYS A 95 13.94 0.68 -4.46
CA LYS A 95 14.68 -0.57 -4.59
C LYS A 95 13.78 -1.79 -4.77
N GLY A 96 12.58 -1.71 -4.29
CA GLY A 96 11.67 -2.84 -4.30
C GLY A 96 10.35 -2.50 -3.62
N CYS A 97 9.60 -3.53 -3.31
CA CYS A 97 8.23 -3.39 -2.84
C CYS A 97 7.97 -4.27 -1.63
N TRP A 98 7.30 -3.71 -0.63
CA TRP A 98 6.72 -4.45 0.47
C TRP A 98 5.35 -4.96 0.07
N LEU A 99 5.07 -6.22 0.36
CA LEU A 99 3.81 -6.88 0.02
C LEU A 99 3.19 -7.49 1.28
N ARG A 100 1.91 -7.23 1.46
CA ARG A 100 1.13 -7.82 2.54
C ARG A 100 -0.26 -8.17 2.05
N THR A 101 -0.73 -9.37 2.35
CA THR A 101 -2.09 -9.79 2.04
C THR A 101 -2.95 -9.72 3.30
N VAL A 102 -4.09 -9.06 3.20
CA VAL A 102 -5.06 -8.93 4.30
C VAL A 102 -6.46 -9.25 3.80
N TYR A 103 -7.32 -9.66 4.72
CA TYR A 103 -8.74 -9.81 4.44
C TYR A 103 -9.45 -8.46 4.55
N GLN A 104 -10.63 -8.34 3.94
CA GLN A 104 -11.40 -7.11 3.98
C GLN A 104 -11.76 -6.69 5.41
N GLU A 105 -12.13 -7.64 6.25
CA GLU A 105 -12.45 -7.41 7.66
C GLU A 105 -11.27 -6.91 8.49
N ASP A 106 -10.05 -7.07 7.99
CA ASP A 106 -8.84 -6.61 8.68
C ASP A 106 -8.55 -5.12 8.50
N GLY A 107 -9.30 -4.45 7.65
CA GLY A 107 -9.11 -3.02 7.39
C GLY A 107 -7.90 -2.73 6.51
N PRO A 108 -7.96 -3.05 5.20
CA PRO A 108 -6.82 -2.89 4.30
C PRO A 108 -6.25 -1.47 4.28
N GLY A 109 -7.10 -0.45 4.41
CA GLY A 109 -6.63 0.93 4.43
C GLY A 109 -5.78 1.25 5.65
N LEU A 110 -6.12 0.72 6.81
CA LEU A 110 -5.32 0.92 8.03
C LEU A 110 -3.99 0.16 7.95
N TRP A 111 -4.00 -1.04 7.38
CA TRP A 111 -2.78 -1.81 7.19
C TRP A 111 -1.84 -1.16 6.18
N LEU A 112 -2.37 -0.63 5.09
CA LEU A 112 -1.56 0.10 4.11
C LEU A 112 -0.97 1.37 4.73
N LEU A 113 -1.75 2.11 5.49
CA LEU A 113 -1.28 3.29 6.20
C LEU A 113 -0.17 2.95 7.21
N ASP A 114 -0.29 1.83 7.91
CA ASP A 114 0.75 1.36 8.83
C ASP A 114 2.04 1.00 8.10
N MET A 115 1.95 0.34 6.95
CA MET A 115 3.10 0.04 6.10
C MET A 115 3.82 1.33 5.67
N ILE A 116 3.06 2.33 5.26
CA ILE A 116 3.58 3.64 4.86
C ILE A 116 4.28 4.32 6.04
N ARG A 117 3.63 4.35 7.20
CA ARG A 117 4.19 4.94 8.41
C ARG A 117 5.52 4.30 8.79
N ARG A 118 5.57 2.97 8.79
CA ARG A 118 6.80 2.25 9.12
C ARG A 118 7.92 2.54 8.14
N ALA A 119 7.63 2.51 6.85
CA ALA A 119 8.63 2.84 5.84
C ALA A 119 9.11 4.28 5.94
N ALA A 120 8.20 5.23 6.15
CA ALA A 120 8.55 6.65 6.29
C ALA A 120 9.37 6.94 7.54
N CYS A 121 9.13 6.21 8.63
CA CYS A 121 9.80 6.41 9.92
C CYS A 121 11.02 5.50 10.11
N GLY A 122 11.37 4.69 9.12
CA GLY A 122 12.51 3.76 9.23
C GLY A 122 12.26 2.61 10.20
N LEU A 123 11.01 2.26 10.44
CA LEU A 123 10.64 1.16 11.33
C LEU A 123 10.53 -0.15 10.53
N PRO A 124 10.80 -1.30 11.17
CA PRO A 124 10.63 -2.58 10.50
C PRO A 124 9.15 -2.85 10.21
N GLN A 125 8.90 -3.55 9.10
CA GLN A 125 7.56 -3.99 8.76
C GLN A 125 7.11 -5.13 9.66
N VAL A 126 5.79 -5.27 9.83
CA VAL A 126 5.20 -6.32 10.67
C VAL A 126 5.48 -7.69 10.05
N PRO A 127 5.68 -8.75 10.85
CA PRO A 127 5.78 -10.13 10.35
C PRO A 127 4.58 -10.48 9.45
N GLY A 128 4.84 -11.20 8.38
CA GLY A 128 3.86 -11.47 7.34
C GLY A 128 3.88 -10.49 6.17
N THR A 129 4.72 -9.46 6.24
CA THR A 129 5.01 -8.54 5.14
C THR A 129 6.29 -9.01 4.45
N SER A 130 6.22 -9.27 3.16
CA SER A 130 7.36 -9.77 2.39
C SER A 130 7.99 -8.64 1.57
N TRP A 131 9.26 -8.82 1.25
CA TRP A 131 10.01 -7.89 0.41
C TRP A 131 10.28 -8.51 -0.95
N GLN A 132 10.01 -7.73 -2.01
CA GLN A 132 10.29 -8.11 -3.39
C GLN A 132 11.18 -7.05 -4.02
N HIS A 133 12.39 -7.43 -4.42
CA HIS A 133 13.24 -6.53 -5.20
C HIS A 133 12.63 -6.28 -6.59
N TYR A 134 12.77 -5.06 -7.07
CA TYR A 134 12.39 -4.77 -8.44
C TYR A 134 13.33 -5.46 -9.42
N ARG A 135 12.73 -6.04 -10.43
CA ARG A 135 13.41 -6.56 -11.60
C ARG A 135 12.89 -5.83 -12.83
N ASP A 136 13.73 -5.59 -13.78
CA ASP A 136 13.33 -5.01 -15.05
C ASP A 136 13.70 -6.00 -16.17
N PRO A 137 12.72 -6.56 -16.86
CA PRO A 137 11.27 -6.39 -16.65
C PRO A 137 10.75 -7.09 -15.39
N VAL A 138 9.63 -6.60 -14.88
CA VAL A 138 8.93 -7.27 -13.76
C VAL A 138 8.56 -8.69 -14.22
N PRO A 139 8.83 -9.73 -13.40
CA PRO A 139 8.50 -11.10 -13.78
C PRO A 139 7.00 -11.30 -13.97
N GLU A 140 6.64 -12.30 -14.77
CA GLU A 140 5.23 -12.61 -15.04
C GLU A 140 4.47 -13.06 -13.80
N ALA A 141 5.16 -13.76 -12.90
CA ALA A 141 4.58 -14.22 -11.64
C ALA A 141 5.34 -13.62 -10.47
N VAL A 142 4.62 -13.10 -9.49
CA VAL A 142 5.16 -12.51 -8.27
C VAL A 142 4.62 -13.29 -7.09
N PRO A 143 5.50 -13.85 -6.23
CA PRO A 143 5.05 -14.52 -5.01
C PRO A 143 4.33 -13.53 -4.10
N THR A 144 3.16 -13.92 -3.61
CA THR A 144 2.40 -13.13 -2.65
C THR A 144 2.43 -13.80 -1.28
N PRO A 145 2.58 -13.03 -0.19
CA PRO A 145 2.51 -13.61 1.13
C PRO A 145 1.09 -14.13 1.39
N PRO A 146 0.93 -15.21 2.18
CA PRO A 146 -0.39 -15.64 2.60
C PRO A 146 -1.07 -14.55 3.41
N ALA A 147 -2.40 -14.50 3.36
CA ALA A 147 -3.16 -13.56 4.17
C ALA A 147 -2.81 -13.77 5.64
N ALA A 148 -2.53 -12.67 6.34
CA ALA A 148 -2.24 -12.72 7.77
C ALA A 148 -3.46 -13.28 8.50
N GLN A 149 -3.26 -14.35 9.25
CA GLN A 149 -4.33 -14.95 10.06
C GLN A 149 -4.68 -14.01 11.22
N ALA A 150 -5.92 -14.08 11.67
CA ALA A 150 -6.40 -13.28 12.80
C ALA A 150 -5.52 -13.48 14.07
N GLU A 151 -4.85 -14.62 14.18
CA GLU A 151 -3.92 -14.95 15.24
C GLU A 151 -2.66 -14.07 15.27
N ALA A 152 -2.29 -13.46 14.15
CA ALA A 152 -1.16 -12.52 14.09
C ALA A 152 -1.50 -11.15 14.66
N ARG A 153 -2.75 -10.90 15.00
CA ARG A 153 -3.17 -9.69 15.69
C ARG A 153 -2.90 -9.81 17.19
N PRO A 154 -2.35 -8.78 17.83
CA PRO A 154 -2.44 -8.73 19.28
C PRO A 154 -3.92 -8.83 19.66
N ALA A 155 -4.27 -9.80 20.48
CA ALA A 155 -5.62 -9.94 21.01
C ALA A 155 -6.08 -8.57 21.53
N PRO A 156 -7.32 -8.13 21.23
CA PRO A 156 -7.83 -6.90 21.79
C PRO A 156 -7.68 -6.98 23.31
N PRO A 157 -7.18 -5.91 23.95
CA PRO A 157 -6.89 -5.96 25.37
C PRO A 157 -8.15 -6.39 26.13
N GLN A 158 -8.04 -7.47 26.88
CA GLN A 158 -9.12 -7.98 27.70
C GLN A 158 -9.50 -7.05 28.86
N LYS A 159 -8.96 -5.85 28.88
CA LYS A 159 -9.26 -4.81 29.86
C LYS A 159 -10.75 -4.55 30.02
N LYS A 160 -11.53 -4.64 28.93
CA LYS A 160 -12.98 -4.45 28.98
C LYS A 160 -13.70 -5.54 29.77
N ARG A 161 -13.23 -6.78 29.71
CA ARG A 161 -13.83 -7.88 30.47
C ARG A 161 -13.50 -7.78 31.98
N ARG A 162 -12.33 -7.32 32.35
CA ARG A 162 -11.96 -7.08 33.74
C ARG A 162 -12.82 -5.97 34.37
N TRP A 163 -13.10 -4.93 33.63
CA TRP A 163 -13.94 -3.83 34.12
C TRP A 163 -15.38 -4.29 34.36
N LEU A 164 -15.94 -5.04 33.42
CA LEU A 164 -17.29 -5.61 33.56
C LEU A 164 -17.42 -6.57 34.75
N ARG A 165 -16.37 -7.34 35.04
CA ARG A 165 -16.35 -8.24 36.21
C ARG A 165 -16.21 -7.52 37.54
N ARG A 166 -15.57 -6.37 37.56
CA ARG A 166 -15.43 -5.56 38.78
C ARG A 166 -16.63 -4.68 39.06
N GLY A 167 -17.43 -4.39 38.04
CA GLY A 167 -18.70 -3.66 38.18
C GLY A 167 -19.87 -4.50 38.67
N LEU A 168 -19.65 -5.78 38.89
CA LEU A 168 -20.58 -6.68 39.48
C LEU A 168 -20.26 -6.87 40.97
#